data_d520bf3b7110fe1065fe2b4d143a14c3
#
_entry.id   d520bf3b7110fe1065fe2b4d143a14c3
#
_cell.length_a   1.000
_cell.length_b   1.000
_cell.length_c   1.000
_cell.angle_alpha   90.00
_cell.angle_beta   90.00
_cell.angle_gamma   90.00
#
_symmetry.space_group_name_H-M   'P 1'
#
loop_
_entity.id
_entity.type
_entity.pdbx_description
1 polymer ?
#
loop_
_entity_poly.entity_id
_entity_poly.type
_entity_poly.pdbx_seq_one_letter_code
_entity_poly.pdbx_strand_id
1 'polypeptide(L)' 'HHLVPMRAQKDFSVSLDVENNIVSLCSNCHNLIHYGKGAENLLKKLYNEREQLLKQAGIVIAFEDLMNYYK' A
#
# COMPACT_ATOMS: atom_id res chain seq x y z
N HIS A 1 6.58 1.12 6.71
CA HIS A 1 5.26 0.58 6.41
C HIS A 1 5.17 0.18 4.94
N HIS A 2 4.76 -1.03 4.68
CA HIS A 2 4.53 -1.51 3.32
C HIS A 2 3.17 -1.04 2.84
N LEU A 3 3.11 -0.39 1.68
CA LEU A 3 1.82 0.07 1.13
C LEU A 3 0.94 -1.12 0.76
N VAL A 4 1.48 -2.07 -0.01
CA VAL A 4 0.81 -3.35 -0.20
C VAL A 4 1.25 -4.24 0.97
N PRO A 5 0.34 -4.64 1.87
CA PRO A 5 0.72 -5.35 3.10
C PRO A 5 1.42 -6.68 2.80
N MET A 6 2.39 -7.03 3.65
CA MET A 6 3.14 -8.28 3.49
C MET A 6 2.24 -9.52 3.51
N ARG A 7 1.10 -9.46 4.18
CA ARG A 7 0.14 -10.59 4.18
C ARG A 7 -0.41 -10.91 2.78
N ALA A 8 -0.27 -9.95 1.85
CA ALA A 8 -0.69 -10.14 0.46
C ALA A 8 0.37 -10.84 -0.40
N GLN A 9 1.53 -11.17 0.16
CA GLN A 9 2.66 -11.74 -0.58
C GLN A 9 2.26 -12.97 -1.40
N LYS A 10 1.37 -13.79 -0.89
CA LYS A 10 0.91 -15.01 -1.58
C LYS A 10 0.22 -14.72 -2.93
N ASP A 11 -0.29 -13.52 -3.10
CA ASP A 11 -1.00 -13.11 -4.32
C ASP A 11 -0.07 -12.51 -5.38
N PHE A 12 1.24 -12.40 -5.08
CA PHE A 12 2.21 -11.80 -5.97
C PHE A 12 3.38 -12.73 -6.23
N SER A 13 3.89 -12.69 -7.46
CA SER A 13 5.05 -13.49 -7.87
C SER A 13 6.37 -12.80 -7.54
N VAL A 14 6.33 -11.53 -7.16
CA VAL A 14 7.52 -10.74 -6.79
C VAL A 14 7.48 -10.43 -5.30
N SER A 15 8.66 -10.13 -4.73
CA SER A 15 8.73 -9.75 -3.32
C SER A 15 8.04 -8.42 -3.07
N LEU A 16 7.20 -8.35 -2.05
CA LEU A 16 6.58 -7.10 -1.57
C LEU A 16 7.52 -6.35 -0.64
N ASP A 17 8.60 -6.98 -0.17
CA ASP A 17 9.56 -6.36 0.73
C ASP A 17 10.66 -5.66 -0.07
N VAL A 18 10.26 -4.64 -0.81
CA VAL A 18 11.16 -3.83 -1.63
C VAL A 18 10.91 -2.35 -1.34
N GLU A 19 11.93 -1.54 -1.55
CA GLU A 19 11.87 -0.10 -1.30
C GLU A 19 10.70 0.56 -2.02
N ASN A 20 10.40 0.11 -3.23
CA ASN A 20 9.30 0.65 -4.03
C ASN A 20 7.94 0.54 -3.34
N ASN A 21 7.78 -0.41 -2.42
CA ASN A 21 6.54 -0.66 -1.69
C ASN A 21 6.59 -0.10 -0.26
N ILE A 22 7.65 0.60 0.11
CA ILE A 22 7.78 1.15 1.47
C ILE A 22 7.43 2.63 1.45
N VAL A 23 6.53 3.03 2.36
CA VAL A 23 6.14 4.42 2.54
C VAL A 23 6.43 4.83 3.99
N SER A 24 6.86 6.08 4.18
CA SER A 24 7.09 6.63 5.51
C SER A 24 5.81 7.28 6.01
N LEU A 25 5.37 6.87 7.19
CA LEU A 25 4.17 7.42 7.82
C LEU A 25 4.50 7.81 9.26
N CYS A 26 4.01 8.97 9.69
CA CYS A 26 4.04 9.32 11.11
C CYS A 26 3.04 8.44 11.87
N SER A 27 3.12 8.41 13.20
CA SER A 27 2.22 7.57 14.01
C SER A 27 0.75 7.90 13.76
N ASN A 28 0.41 9.17 13.60
CA ASN A 28 -0.98 9.57 13.33
C ASN A 28 -1.47 9.05 11.99
N CYS A 29 -0.63 9.14 10.94
CA CYS A 29 -0.99 8.64 9.62
C CYS A 29 -1.07 7.11 9.62
N HIS A 30 -0.18 6.44 10.36
CA HIS A 30 -0.23 4.98 10.48
C HIS A 30 -1.55 4.55 11.13
N ASN A 31 -1.93 5.18 12.23
CA ASN A 31 -3.19 4.88 12.90
C ASN A 31 -4.40 5.19 12.00
N LEU A 32 -4.34 6.28 11.25
CA LEU A 32 -5.40 6.64 10.33
C LEU A 32 -5.61 5.57 9.26
N ILE A 33 -4.53 5.05 8.69
CA ILE A 33 -4.60 4.08 7.60
C ILE A 33 -5.22 2.74 8.06
N HIS A 34 -5.01 2.39 9.34
CA HIS A 34 -5.51 1.11 9.87
C HIS A 34 -6.86 1.24 10.58
N TYR A 35 -7.13 2.36 11.22
CA TYR A 35 -8.27 2.48 12.14
C TYR A 35 -9.13 3.72 11.92
N GLY A 36 -8.65 4.71 11.18
CA GLY A 36 -9.30 6.01 11.09
C GLY A 36 -10.32 6.14 9.97
N LYS A 37 -11.23 7.08 10.14
CA LYS A 37 -12.07 7.55 9.06
C LYS A 37 -11.18 8.36 8.11
N GLY A 38 -11.40 8.24 6.81
CA GLY A 38 -10.57 8.92 5.82
C GLY A 38 -9.33 8.12 5.40
N ALA A 39 -9.18 6.90 5.90
CA ALA A 39 -8.09 6.00 5.49
C ALA A 39 -8.08 5.81 3.98
N GLU A 40 -9.24 5.75 3.35
CA GLU A 40 -9.37 5.60 1.90
C GLU A 40 -8.68 6.75 1.16
N ASN A 41 -8.90 7.99 1.61
CA ASN A 41 -8.28 9.15 0.97
C ASN A 41 -6.76 9.14 1.10
N LEU A 42 -6.26 8.74 2.27
CA LEU A 42 -4.83 8.62 2.50
C LEU A 42 -4.23 7.51 1.64
N LEU A 43 -4.88 6.35 1.59
CA LEU A 43 -4.45 5.23 0.76
C LEU A 43 -4.43 5.60 -0.71
N LYS A 44 -5.45 6.32 -1.17
CA LYS A 44 -5.53 6.77 -2.56
C LYS A 44 -4.36 7.69 -2.90
N LYS A 45 -4.05 8.62 -2.02
CA LYS A 45 -2.91 9.52 -2.20
C LYS A 45 -1.61 8.74 -2.28
N LEU A 46 -1.37 7.83 -1.36
CA LEU A 46 -0.17 7.01 -1.33
C LEU A 46 -0.08 6.12 -2.57
N TYR A 47 -1.19 5.52 -2.97
CA TYR A 47 -1.24 4.69 -4.16
C TYR A 47 -0.88 5.49 -5.41
N ASN A 48 -1.47 6.67 -5.58
CA ASN A 48 -1.20 7.52 -6.75
C ASN A 48 0.27 7.94 -6.79
N GLU A 49 0.86 8.23 -5.63
CA GLU A 49 2.27 8.62 -5.55
C GLU A 49 3.22 7.45 -5.85
N ARG A 50 2.81 6.22 -5.52
CA ARG A 50 3.67 5.04 -5.61
C ARG A 50 3.36 4.12 -6.77
N GLU A 51 2.28 4.34 -7.50
CA GLU A 51 1.84 3.43 -8.56
C GLU A 51 2.94 3.09 -9.56
N GLN A 52 3.67 4.09 -10.04
CA GLN A 52 4.75 3.86 -11.01
C GLN A 52 5.89 3.05 -10.40
N LEU A 53 6.26 3.36 -9.15
CA LEU A 53 7.31 2.61 -8.46
C LEU A 53 6.90 1.17 -8.21
N LEU A 54 5.64 0.94 -7.87
CA LEU A 54 5.12 -0.42 -7.69
C LEU A 54 5.21 -1.20 -8.99
N LYS A 55 4.81 -0.60 -10.10
CA LYS A 55 4.90 -1.23 -11.43
C LYS A 55 6.34 -1.56 -11.80
N GLN A 56 7.29 -0.69 -11.49
CA GLN A 56 8.71 -0.91 -11.75
C GLN A 56 9.23 -2.14 -10.99
N ALA A 57 8.68 -2.43 -9.82
CA ALA A 57 9.04 -3.60 -9.02
C ALA A 57 8.25 -4.85 -9.43
N GLY A 58 7.35 -4.75 -10.40
CA GLY A 58 6.50 -5.87 -10.81
C GLY A 58 5.27 -6.05 -9.95
N ILE A 59 4.96 -5.08 -9.08
CA ILE A 59 3.78 -5.11 -8.22
C ILE A 59 2.65 -4.37 -8.94
N VAL A 60 1.78 -5.14 -9.61
CA VAL A 60 0.63 -4.58 -10.32
C VAL A 60 -0.62 -4.86 -9.50
N ILE A 61 -1.24 -3.80 -9.00
CA ILE A 61 -2.43 -3.91 -8.15
C ILE A 61 -3.36 -2.73 -8.45
N ALA A 62 -4.66 -3.02 -8.55
CA ALA A 62 -5.67 -1.98 -8.66
C ALA A 62 -5.94 -1.37 -7.29
N PHE A 63 -6.36 -0.10 -7.26
CA PHE A 63 -6.65 0.56 -5.99
C PHE A 63 -7.73 -0.18 -5.19
N GLU A 64 -8.73 -0.72 -5.86
CA GLU A 64 -9.80 -1.48 -5.20
C GLU A 64 -9.26 -2.70 -4.45
N ASP A 65 -8.31 -3.40 -5.08
CA ASP A 65 -7.68 -4.56 -4.46
C ASP A 65 -6.82 -4.14 -3.26
N LEU A 66 -6.13 -3.02 -3.39
CA LEU A 66 -5.36 -2.46 -2.28
C LEU A 66 -6.28 -2.14 -1.11
N MET A 67 -7.41 -1.50 -1.36
CA MET A 67 -8.40 -1.18 -0.33
C MET A 67 -8.89 -2.43 0.39
N ASN A 68 -9.10 -3.52 -0.33
CA ASN A 68 -9.57 -4.77 0.26
C ASN A 68 -8.60 -5.34 1.28
N TYR A 69 -7.30 -5.12 1.11
CA TYR A 69 -6.31 -5.56 2.10
C TYR A 69 -6.35 -4.74 3.39
N TYR A 70 -6.97 -3.57 3.37
CA TYR A 70 -7.06 -2.68 4.54
C TYR A 70 -8.44 -2.71 5.21
N LYS A 71 -9.35 -3.52 4.72
CA LYS A 71 -10.68 -3.69 5.32
C LYS A 71 -10.68 -4.70 6.46
#